data_c8e6dda3a227ef8d28551db3f37018c8
#
_entry.id   c8e6dda3a227ef8d28551db3f37018c8
#
_cell.length_a   1.000
_cell.length_b   1.000
_cell.length_c   1.000
_cell.angle_alpha   90.00
_cell.angle_beta   90.00
_cell.angle_gamma   90.00
#
_symmetry.space_group_name_H-M   'P 1'
#
loop_
_entity.id
_entity.type
_entity.pdbx_description
1 polymer ?
#
loop_
_entity_poly.entity_id
_entity_poly.type
_entity_poly.pdbx_seq_one_letter_code
_entity_poly.pdbx_strand_id
1 'polypeptide(L)'
;YIDQIKSWSSPWDSFENLGQYANWKNPLIKYFTGYLKPEHFEIEENIYEYNEVKKESAAKVEKFQSAVEVIVDNSVDFPIALNNEEFSRIQEEINTELHELIDYQARLYDAQATITSNIYDLERQYELATSSANELEEDYKFAVESISTDNLECPLCGTLHDNSLPNRALLLSEKDSLLDEARSIASKIAEFKSSLDELNEDAQFVTNEIEKINNKYITDGNSNDKSFIAQVIDAISTENVSKNIQLKIDNEEVKISKVSSSIAELKKDQKKLLSTKEKDELNSSFMFKLLGNIEALGSSGINLSKVKSPTDYKQLLGGGAAEAARGLLAYQISVLQQIHSAKTCIVPPFVIDTPNQQEQAGHRYETVIKELMRSVPHDYQIILCAMENDALNEFKRDANVIVLNTNRLLIASQYDSLRAEYKSIQAMVGGKNEEH
;
A
#
# COMPACT_ATOMS: atom_id res chain seq x y z
N TYR A 1 1.01 -23.74 9.43
CA TYR A 1 0.59 -23.92 10.81
C TYR A 1 -0.93 -24.16 10.90
N ILE A 2 -1.32 -25.25 11.53
CA ILE A 2 -2.71 -25.62 11.81
C ILE A 2 -2.90 -25.44 13.31
N ASP A 3 -3.56 -24.36 13.72
CA ASP A 3 -3.86 -24.09 15.12
C ASP A 3 -5.04 -24.92 15.64
N GLN A 4 -5.19 -24.96 16.96
CA GLN A 4 -6.21 -25.76 17.62
C GLN A 4 -7.65 -25.31 17.35
N ILE A 5 -7.90 -24.04 17.04
CA ILE A 5 -9.27 -23.47 17.01
C ILE A 5 -9.66 -23.05 15.59
N LYS A 6 -8.96 -22.11 14.99
CA LYS A 6 -9.39 -21.41 13.78
C LYS A 6 -9.09 -22.18 12.50
N SER A 7 -7.93 -22.84 12.41
CA SER A 7 -7.54 -23.58 11.22
C SER A 7 -8.42 -24.77 10.90
N TRP A 8 -9.13 -25.30 11.87
CA TRP A 8 -10.08 -26.40 11.70
C TRP A 8 -11.48 -25.94 11.27
N SER A 9 -11.74 -24.63 11.27
CA SER A 9 -12.95 -24.02 10.71
C SER A 9 -12.71 -23.36 9.37
N SER A 10 -11.49 -22.79 9.19
CA SER A 10 -11.07 -22.16 7.92
C SER A 10 -9.54 -22.21 7.80
N PRO A 11 -9.00 -22.63 6.64
CA PRO A 11 -7.57 -22.95 6.51
C PRO A 11 -6.61 -21.76 6.71
N TRP A 12 -7.07 -20.53 6.62
CA TRP A 12 -6.21 -19.34 6.61
C TRP A 12 -6.56 -18.33 7.72
N ASP A 13 -7.37 -18.73 8.68
CA ASP A 13 -7.87 -17.81 9.72
C ASP A 13 -6.95 -17.69 10.94
N SER A 14 -5.88 -18.52 11.02
CA SER A 14 -4.86 -18.43 12.08
C SER A 14 -3.94 -17.21 11.99
N PHE A 15 -3.99 -16.44 10.89
CA PHE A 15 -3.09 -15.32 10.64
C PHE A 15 -3.81 -13.99 10.92
N GLU A 16 -4.11 -13.72 12.18
CA GLU A 16 -4.90 -12.54 12.60
C GLU A 16 -4.20 -11.21 12.27
N ASN A 17 -2.87 -11.16 12.46
CA ASN A 17 -2.09 -9.93 12.25
C ASN A 17 -1.97 -9.49 10.78
N LEU A 18 -2.44 -10.31 9.84
CA LEU A 18 -2.50 -9.93 8.42
C LEU A 18 -3.85 -9.33 8.00
N GLY A 19 -4.80 -9.19 8.92
CA GLY A 19 -6.13 -8.64 8.66
C GLY A 19 -6.12 -7.19 8.17
N GLN A 20 -5.09 -6.42 8.52
CA GLN A 20 -4.87 -5.05 8.03
C GLN A 20 -4.59 -4.96 6.52
N TYR A 21 -4.13 -6.03 5.90
CA TYR A 21 -3.86 -6.06 4.46
C TYR A 21 -5.08 -6.60 3.70
N ALA A 22 -5.73 -5.76 2.91
CA ALA A 22 -6.87 -6.17 2.11
C ALA A 22 -6.49 -7.30 1.14
N ASN A 23 -7.29 -8.36 1.11
CA ASN A 23 -7.14 -9.50 0.18
C ASN A 23 -5.79 -10.25 0.22
N TRP A 24 -5.01 -10.17 1.31
CA TRP A 24 -3.69 -10.79 1.42
C TRP A 24 -3.67 -12.31 1.14
N LYS A 25 -4.77 -13.02 1.44
CA LYS A 25 -4.85 -14.49 1.32
C LYS A 25 -4.62 -14.97 -0.12
N ASN A 26 -5.29 -14.35 -1.10
CA ASN A 26 -5.22 -14.80 -2.49
C ASN A 26 -3.83 -14.65 -3.14
N PRO A 27 -3.14 -13.51 -3.07
CA PRO A 27 -1.78 -13.37 -3.58
C PRO A 27 -0.80 -14.33 -2.90
N LEU A 28 -0.91 -14.50 -1.58
CA LEU A 28 -0.03 -15.35 -0.79
C LEU A 28 -0.21 -16.84 -1.19
N ILE A 29 -1.45 -17.33 -1.26
CA ILE A 29 -1.75 -18.69 -1.72
C ILE A 29 -1.18 -18.90 -3.13
N LYS A 30 -1.44 -17.98 -4.07
CA LYS A 30 -0.98 -18.09 -5.44
C LYS A 30 0.53 -18.11 -5.55
N TYR A 31 1.23 -17.28 -4.78
CA TYR A 31 2.69 -17.23 -4.78
C TYR A 31 3.29 -18.56 -4.33
N PHE A 32 2.92 -19.03 -3.15
CA PHE A 32 3.49 -20.26 -2.61
C PHE A 32 3.10 -21.50 -3.41
N THR A 33 1.96 -21.52 -4.06
CA THR A 33 1.50 -22.65 -4.87
C THR A 33 1.90 -22.56 -6.36
N GLY A 34 2.73 -21.59 -6.73
CA GLY A 34 3.32 -21.46 -8.08
C GLY A 34 2.47 -20.75 -9.12
N TYR A 35 1.34 -20.14 -8.72
CA TYR A 35 0.50 -19.34 -9.64
C TYR A 35 0.98 -17.90 -9.83
N LEU A 36 1.84 -17.40 -8.95
CA LEU A 36 2.52 -16.12 -9.10
C LEU A 36 4.02 -16.34 -9.02
N LYS A 37 4.75 -15.81 -9.98
CA LYS A 37 6.22 -15.79 -10.00
C LYS A 37 6.72 -14.54 -9.25
N PRO A 38 7.98 -14.52 -8.75
CA PRO A 38 8.56 -13.33 -8.13
C PRO A 38 8.44 -12.07 -9.00
N GLU A 39 8.67 -12.21 -10.32
CA GLU A 39 8.60 -11.13 -11.30
C GLU A 39 7.21 -10.47 -11.38
N HIS A 40 6.17 -11.15 -10.92
CA HIS A 40 4.83 -10.59 -10.83
C HIS A 40 4.78 -9.39 -9.86
N PHE A 41 5.46 -9.50 -8.73
CA PHE A 41 5.49 -8.45 -7.70
C PHE A 41 6.35 -7.26 -8.14
N GLU A 42 7.45 -7.52 -8.83
CA GLU A 42 8.29 -6.44 -9.42
C GLU A 42 7.49 -5.63 -10.45
N ILE A 43 6.72 -6.31 -11.30
CA ILE A 43 5.84 -5.63 -12.25
C ILE A 43 4.72 -4.87 -11.53
N GLU A 44 4.17 -5.41 -10.45
CA GLU A 44 3.10 -4.78 -9.68
C GLU A 44 3.59 -3.51 -8.96
N GLU A 45 4.82 -3.52 -8.43
CA GLU A 45 5.50 -2.35 -7.86
C GLU A 45 5.67 -1.25 -8.92
N ASN A 46 6.21 -1.58 -10.10
CA ASN A 46 6.32 -0.62 -11.20
C ASN A 46 4.95 -0.05 -11.63
N ILE A 47 3.90 -0.89 -11.69
CA ILE A 47 2.54 -0.43 -11.98
C ILE A 47 2.04 0.53 -10.91
N TYR A 48 2.34 0.27 -9.64
CA TYR A 48 1.98 1.15 -8.54
C TYR A 48 2.66 2.52 -8.68
N GLU A 49 3.99 2.56 -8.89
CA GLU A 49 4.74 3.80 -9.09
C GLU A 49 4.18 4.62 -10.27
N TYR A 50 3.93 3.98 -11.40
CA TYR A 50 3.32 4.66 -12.55
C TYR A 50 1.90 5.16 -12.27
N ASN A 51 1.10 4.46 -11.47
CA ASN A 51 -0.21 4.94 -11.06
C ASN A 51 -0.12 6.18 -10.17
N GLU A 52 0.86 6.27 -9.27
CA GLU A 52 1.08 7.48 -8.47
C GLU A 52 1.49 8.67 -9.35
N VAL A 53 2.42 8.49 -10.29
CA VAL A 53 2.78 9.54 -11.26
C VAL A 53 1.57 9.99 -12.07
N LYS A 54 0.72 9.04 -12.51
CA LYS A 54 -0.51 9.35 -13.25
C LYS A 54 -1.48 10.18 -12.41
N LYS A 55 -1.65 9.83 -11.14
CA LYS A 55 -2.54 10.52 -10.20
C LYS A 55 -2.06 11.95 -9.93
N GLU A 56 -0.75 12.13 -9.74
CA GLU A 56 -0.15 13.45 -9.56
C GLU A 56 -0.35 14.34 -10.80
N SER A 57 -0.09 13.80 -12.00
CA SER A 57 -0.29 14.54 -13.25
C SER A 57 -1.76 14.88 -13.50
N ALA A 58 -2.69 13.98 -13.18
CA ALA A 58 -4.13 14.24 -13.28
C ALA A 58 -4.59 15.34 -12.32
N ALA A 59 -4.08 15.35 -11.09
CA ALA A 59 -4.37 16.42 -10.13
C ALA A 59 -3.85 17.78 -10.59
N LYS A 60 -2.68 17.82 -11.29
CA LYS A 60 -2.15 19.04 -11.89
C LYS A 60 -3.04 19.54 -13.03
N VAL A 61 -3.50 18.64 -13.90
CA VAL A 61 -4.45 18.99 -14.99
C VAL A 61 -5.72 19.61 -14.42
N GLU A 62 -6.32 19.01 -13.40
CA GLU A 62 -7.52 19.52 -12.74
C GLU A 62 -7.30 20.93 -12.16
N LYS A 63 -6.17 21.14 -11.45
CA LYS A 63 -5.79 22.46 -10.92
C LYS A 63 -5.63 23.51 -12.03
N PHE A 64 -4.98 23.15 -13.14
CA PHE A 64 -4.79 24.07 -14.27
C PHE A 64 -6.10 24.37 -14.98
N GLN A 65 -6.98 23.39 -15.16
CA GLN A 65 -8.33 23.62 -15.73
C GLN A 65 -9.16 24.56 -14.87
N SER A 66 -9.17 24.37 -13.54
CA SER A 66 -9.85 25.29 -12.62
C SER A 66 -9.28 26.72 -12.69
N ALA A 67 -7.95 26.85 -12.87
CA ALA A 67 -7.33 28.16 -13.05
C ALA A 67 -7.76 28.86 -14.36
N VAL A 68 -7.86 28.09 -15.46
CA VAL A 68 -8.38 28.62 -16.75
C VAL A 68 -9.82 29.08 -16.62
N GLU A 69 -10.69 28.30 -15.96
CA GLU A 69 -12.08 28.65 -15.72
C GLU A 69 -12.21 30.00 -14.99
N VAL A 70 -11.43 30.20 -13.91
CA VAL A 70 -11.41 31.46 -13.15
C VAL A 70 -10.93 32.62 -14.00
N ILE A 71 -9.94 32.42 -14.87
CA ILE A 71 -9.40 33.44 -15.76
C ILE A 71 -10.44 33.81 -16.84
N VAL A 72 -11.09 32.83 -17.44
CA VAL A 72 -12.10 33.02 -18.48
C VAL A 72 -13.36 33.70 -17.92
N ASP A 73 -13.83 33.27 -16.73
CA ASP A 73 -15.01 33.86 -16.09
C ASP A 73 -14.80 35.33 -15.70
N ASN A 74 -13.56 35.76 -15.45
CA ASN A 74 -13.21 37.13 -15.14
C ASN A 74 -12.87 37.96 -16.40
N SER A 75 -12.74 37.31 -17.58
CA SER A 75 -12.48 38.00 -18.83
C SER A 75 -13.79 38.59 -19.41
N VAL A 76 -13.77 39.86 -19.70
CA VAL A 76 -14.91 40.54 -20.31
C VAL A 76 -14.91 40.21 -21.80
N ASP A 77 -15.98 39.55 -22.30
CA ASP A 77 -16.19 39.29 -23.72
C ASP A 77 -16.39 40.62 -24.47
N PHE A 78 -15.37 41.10 -25.19
CA PHE A 78 -15.51 42.25 -26.08
C PHE A 78 -15.46 41.80 -27.55
N PRO A 79 -16.52 42.02 -28.30
CA PRO A 79 -16.45 41.93 -29.75
C PRO A 79 -15.71 43.17 -30.28
N ILE A 80 -14.39 43.10 -30.41
CA ILE A 80 -13.59 44.21 -30.97
C ILE A 80 -13.69 44.15 -32.49
N ALA A 81 -14.64 44.93 -33.05
CA ALA A 81 -14.65 45.24 -34.47
C ALA A 81 -13.74 46.45 -34.74
N LEU A 82 -12.44 46.17 -34.89
CA LEU A 82 -11.45 47.21 -35.15
C LEU A 82 -11.21 47.34 -36.65
N ASN A 83 -11.54 48.49 -37.16
CA ASN A 83 -11.32 48.86 -38.55
C ASN A 83 -10.70 50.28 -38.60
N ASN A 84 -9.46 50.43 -38.09
CA ASN A 84 -8.75 51.69 -38.23
C ASN A 84 -7.23 51.45 -38.27
N GLU A 85 -6.57 51.86 -39.37
CA GLU A 85 -5.12 51.72 -39.60
C GLU A 85 -4.28 52.40 -38.48
N GLU A 86 -4.80 53.48 -37.94
CA GLU A 86 -4.20 54.25 -36.82
C GLU A 86 -4.19 53.45 -35.51
N PHE A 87 -5.23 52.66 -35.26
CA PHE A 87 -5.33 51.80 -34.11
C PHE A 87 -4.36 50.61 -34.19
N SER A 88 -4.20 50.02 -35.38
CA SER A 88 -3.24 48.93 -35.60
C SER A 88 -1.79 49.35 -35.31
N ARG A 89 -1.45 50.60 -35.61
CA ARG A 89 -0.12 51.15 -35.33
C ARG A 89 0.11 51.35 -33.82
N ILE A 90 -0.86 51.96 -33.14
CA ILE A 90 -0.82 52.14 -31.68
C ILE A 90 -0.78 50.79 -30.97
N GLN A 91 -1.55 49.84 -31.42
CA GLN A 91 -1.53 48.46 -30.91
C GLN A 91 -0.15 47.77 -31.06
N GLU A 92 0.52 47.97 -32.20
CA GLU A 92 1.83 47.43 -32.47
C GLU A 92 2.92 48.09 -31.60
N GLU A 93 2.86 49.40 -31.37
CA GLU A 93 3.74 50.14 -30.47
C GLU A 93 3.52 49.70 -28.98
N ILE A 94 2.26 49.62 -28.54
CA ILE A 94 1.89 49.15 -27.19
C ILE A 94 2.29 47.71 -27.00
N ASN A 95 2.05 46.83 -27.97
CA ASN A 95 2.46 45.43 -27.90
C ASN A 95 3.98 45.29 -27.75
N THR A 96 4.77 46.12 -28.45
CA THR A 96 6.23 46.08 -28.36
C THR A 96 6.72 46.51 -26.98
N GLU A 97 6.18 47.61 -26.42
CA GLU A 97 6.53 48.11 -25.09
C GLU A 97 6.03 47.21 -23.95
N LEU A 98 4.90 46.52 -24.12
CA LEU A 98 4.27 45.70 -23.10
C LEU A 98 4.65 44.21 -23.17
N HIS A 99 5.10 43.72 -24.33
CA HIS A 99 5.33 42.29 -24.57
C HIS A 99 6.27 41.67 -23.52
N GLU A 100 7.39 42.32 -23.24
CA GLU A 100 8.35 41.84 -22.25
C GLU A 100 7.79 41.86 -20.81
N LEU A 101 6.99 42.92 -20.47
CA LEU A 101 6.38 43.01 -19.15
C LEU A 101 5.26 41.98 -18.95
N ILE A 102 4.44 41.75 -19.98
CA ILE A 102 3.38 40.74 -19.94
C ILE A 102 3.98 39.32 -19.84
N ASP A 103 5.03 39.01 -20.61
CA ASP A 103 5.72 37.77 -20.50
C ASP A 103 6.41 37.57 -19.13
N TYR A 104 6.92 38.66 -18.55
CA TYR A 104 7.49 38.61 -17.19
C TYR A 104 6.40 38.41 -16.15
N GLN A 105 5.26 39.10 -16.27
CA GLN A 105 4.10 38.93 -15.40
C GLN A 105 3.59 37.46 -15.43
N ALA A 106 3.47 36.87 -16.62
CA ALA A 106 3.06 35.47 -16.78
C ALA A 106 4.02 34.50 -16.08
N ARG A 107 5.33 34.75 -16.15
CA ARG A 107 6.34 33.94 -15.43
C ARG A 107 6.22 34.09 -13.90
N LEU A 108 5.95 35.28 -13.41
CA LEU A 108 5.74 35.53 -11.99
C LEU A 108 4.51 34.78 -11.46
N TYR A 109 3.38 34.86 -12.19
CA TYR A 109 2.17 34.12 -11.81
C TYR A 109 2.39 32.59 -11.82
N ASP A 110 3.16 32.08 -12.76
CA ASP A 110 3.51 30.66 -12.79
C ASP A 110 4.37 30.24 -11.60
N ALA A 111 5.36 31.06 -11.25
CA ALA A 111 6.19 30.84 -10.06
C ALA A 111 5.36 30.90 -8.77
N GLN A 112 4.45 31.89 -8.65
CA GLN A 112 3.52 32.02 -7.53
C GLN A 112 2.63 30.77 -7.39
N ALA A 113 2.04 30.30 -8.50
CA ALA A 113 1.21 29.09 -8.51
C ALA A 113 1.99 27.86 -8.06
N THR A 114 3.24 27.73 -8.51
CA THR A 114 4.12 26.62 -8.12
C THR A 114 4.45 26.65 -6.63
N ILE A 115 4.85 27.83 -6.10
CA ILE A 115 5.18 27.98 -4.67
C ILE A 115 3.94 27.77 -3.82
N THR A 116 2.79 28.32 -4.21
CA THR A 116 1.52 28.11 -3.49
C THR A 116 1.13 26.64 -3.42
N SER A 117 1.32 25.89 -4.50
CA SER A 117 1.09 24.43 -4.51
C SER A 117 2.03 23.71 -3.53
N ASN A 118 3.31 24.09 -3.51
CA ASN A 118 4.29 23.50 -2.59
C ASN A 118 3.96 23.81 -1.11
N ILE A 119 3.53 25.04 -0.82
CA ILE A 119 3.08 25.42 0.52
C ILE A 119 1.91 24.55 0.96
N TYR A 120 0.90 24.39 0.09
CA TYR A 120 -0.27 23.57 0.40
C TYR A 120 0.10 22.10 0.70
N ASP A 121 0.98 21.52 -0.11
CA ASP A 121 1.43 20.14 0.10
C ASP A 121 2.23 19.98 1.41
N LEU A 122 3.06 20.96 1.76
CA LEU A 122 3.81 20.99 3.02
C LEU A 122 2.90 21.24 4.23
N GLU A 123 1.90 22.12 4.13
CA GLU A 123 0.92 22.36 5.20
C GLU A 123 0.15 21.07 5.52
N ARG A 124 -0.23 20.31 4.50
CA ARG A 124 -0.87 19.02 4.68
C ARG A 124 0.04 17.98 5.34
N GLN A 125 1.33 17.93 4.97
CA GLN A 125 2.32 17.07 5.62
C GLN A 125 2.54 17.48 7.09
N TYR A 126 2.58 18.77 7.37
CA TYR A 126 2.68 19.31 8.72
C TYR A 126 1.51 18.91 9.61
N GLU A 127 0.28 19.04 9.09
CA GLU A 127 -0.92 18.59 9.79
C GLU A 127 -0.90 17.08 10.09
N LEU A 128 -0.46 16.28 9.12
CA LEU A 128 -0.35 14.84 9.30
C LEU A 128 0.68 14.48 10.38
N ALA A 129 1.87 15.05 10.31
CA ALA A 129 2.93 14.81 11.28
C ALA A 129 2.52 15.23 12.70
N THR A 130 1.87 16.37 12.85
CA THR A 130 1.38 16.86 14.15
C THR A 130 0.22 16.03 14.69
N SER A 131 -0.69 15.60 13.84
CA SER A 131 -1.80 14.71 14.25
C SER A 131 -1.25 13.37 14.74
N SER A 132 -0.35 12.76 13.99
CA SER A 132 0.27 11.48 14.38
C SER A 132 1.10 11.61 15.67
N ALA A 133 1.80 12.72 15.86
CA ALA A 133 2.52 12.99 17.12
C ALA A 133 1.56 13.11 18.32
N ASN A 134 0.41 13.73 18.13
CA ASN A 134 -0.62 13.84 19.17
C ASN A 134 -1.26 12.49 19.50
N GLU A 135 -1.53 11.66 18.49
CA GLU A 135 -2.04 10.29 18.69
C GLU A 135 -1.05 9.46 19.51
N LEU A 136 0.25 9.52 19.20
CA LEU A 136 1.28 8.82 19.99
C LEU A 136 1.39 9.36 21.43
N GLU A 137 1.14 10.65 21.66
CA GLU A 137 1.08 11.20 23.00
C GLU A 137 -0.13 10.69 23.78
N GLU A 138 -1.28 10.58 23.14
CA GLU A 138 -2.50 10.03 23.76
C GLU A 138 -2.31 8.53 24.06
N ASP A 139 -1.70 7.78 23.16
CA ASP A 139 -1.37 6.38 23.36
C ASP A 139 -0.39 6.20 24.54
N TYR A 140 0.63 7.05 24.63
CA TYR A 140 1.55 7.05 25.76
C TYR A 140 0.83 7.36 27.07
N LYS A 141 -0.01 8.39 27.13
CA LYS A 141 -0.79 8.75 28.33
C LYS A 141 -1.70 7.58 28.73
N PHE A 142 -2.39 6.99 27.78
CA PHE A 142 -3.21 5.81 28.04
C PHE A 142 -2.40 4.63 28.59
N ALA A 143 -1.22 4.36 27.98
CA ALA A 143 -0.33 3.31 28.42
C ALA A 143 0.22 3.52 29.85
N VAL A 144 0.41 4.77 30.27
CA VAL A 144 0.93 5.11 31.62
C VAL A 144 -0.19 5.21 32.67
N GLU A 145 -1.30 5.85 32.32
CA GLU A 145 -2.33 6.22 33.30
C GLU A 145 -3.42 5.15 33.44
N SER A 146 -3.75 4.49 32.34
CA SER A 146 -4.86 3.53 32.29
C SER A 146 -4.43 2.07 32.46
N ILE A 147 -3.16 1.76 32.20
CA ILE A 147 -2.63 0.40 32.29
C ILE A 147 -1.66 0.32 33.46
N SER A 148 -2.08 -0.33 34.53
CA SER A 148 -1.31 -0.46 35.78
C SER A 148 -0.24 -1.55 35.76
N THR A 149 -0.18 -2.37 34.70
CA THR A 149 0.74 -3.50 34.57
C THR A 149 1.60 -3.36 33.33
N ASP A 150 2.78 -4.00 33.34
CA ASP A 150 3.67 -4.03 32.18
C ASP A 150 3.13 -4.90 31.02
N ASN A 151 2.02 -5.58 31.22
CA ASN A 151 1.34 -6.38 30.21
C ASN A 151 -0.14 -6.05 30.19
N LEU A 152 -0.66 -5.80 28.99
CA LEU A 152 -2.08 -5.61 28.70
C LEU A 152 -2.65 -6.88 28.08
N GLU A 153 -3.63 -7.49 28.73
CA GLU A 153 -4.38 -8.60 28.14
C GLU A 153 -5.52 -8.07 27.28
N CYS A 154 -5.53 -8.44 25.99
CA CYS A 154 -6.62 -8.06 25.10
C CYS A 154 -7.93 -8.70 25.55
N PRO A 155 -9.00 -7.92 25.85
CA PRO A 155 -10.25 -8.46 26.37
C PRO A 155 -11.01 -9.33 25.36
N LEU A 156 -10.65 -9.28 24.07
CA LEU A 156 -11.31 -10.03 23.01
C LEU A 156 -10.62 -11.37 22.70
N CYS A 157 -9.29 -11.44 22.78
CA CYS A 157 -8.53 -12.62 22.37
C CYS A 157 -7.55 -13.14 23.43
N GLY A 158 -7.40 -12.47 24.57
CA GLY A 158 -6.47 -12.86 25.64
C GLY A 158 -4.99 -12.68 25.28
N THR A 159 -4.66 -12.04 24.15
CA THR A 159 -3.26 -11.80 23.78
C THR A 159 -2.64 -10.78 24.72
N LEU A 160 -1.46 -11.10 25.25
CA LEU A 160 -0.69 -10.20 26.10
C LEU A 160 0.11 -9.23 25.21
N HIS A 161 -0.15 -7.95 25.36
CA HIS A 161 0.64 -6.88 24.75
C HIS A 161 1.63 -6.33 25.77
N ASP A 162 2.87 -6.14 25.37
CA ASP A 162 3.92 -5.58 26.21
C ASP A 162 3.75 -4.07 26.37
N ASN A 163 3.52 -3.62 27.59
CA ASN A 163 3.46 -2.20 27.99
C ASN A 163 4.66 -1.83 28.87
N SER A 164 5.79 -2.49 28.67
CA SER A 164 7.00 -2.25 29.42
C SER A 164 7.56 -0.82 29.21
N LEU A 165 8.40 -0.37 30.13
CA LEU A 165 9.05 0.93 30.02
C LEU A 165 9.78 1.17 28.68
N PRO A 166 10.50 0.19 28.08
CA PRO A 166 11.08 0.37 26.74
C PRO A 166 10.04 0.67 25.67
N ASN A 167 8.89 -0.04 25.66
CA ASN A 167 7.86 0.18 24.63
C ASN A 167 7.18 1.55 24.79
N ARG A 168 6.90 1.97 26.02
CA ARG A 168 6.43 3.33 26.30
C ARG A 168 7.44 4.40 25.89
N ALA A 169 8.73 4.17 26.12
CA ALA A 169 9.78 5.08 25.68
C ALA A 169 9.90 5.17 24.15
N LEU A 170 9.57 4.08 23.44
CA LEU A 170 9.54 4.06 21.98
C LEU A 170 8.45 5.01 21.44
N LEU A 171 7.24 5.01 22.01
CA LEU A 171 6.17 5.93 21.62
C LEU A 171 6.61 7.40 21.75
N LEU A 172 7.32 7.75 22.84
CA LEU A 172 7.85 9.10 23.01
C LEU A 172 8.95 9.42 21.99
N SER A 173 9.83 8.48 21.68
CA SER A 173 10.88 8.67 20.69
C SER A 173 10.31 8.86 19.28
N GLU A 174 9.29 8.10 18.91
CA GLU A 174 8.58 8.26 17.64
C GLU A 174 7.83 9.60 17.57
N LYS A 175 7.14 9.98 18.65
CA LYS A 175 6.54 11.31 18.77
C LYS A 175 7.56 12.44 18.57
N ASP A 176 8.70 12.38 19.25
CA ASP A 176 9.74 13.41 19.14
C ASP A 176 10.28 13.48 17.72
N SER A 177 10.46 12.34 17.04
CA SER A 177 10.87 12.29 15.63
C SER A 177 9.85 12.97 14.71
N LEU A 178 8.55 12.72 14.90
CA LEU A 178 7.48 13.39 14.13
C LEU A 178 7.41 14.89 14.42
N LEU A 179 7.64 15.32 15.64
CA LEU A 179 7.70 16.74 15.98
C LEU A 179 8.93 17.44 15.37
N ASP A 180 10.07 16.76 15.28
CA ASP A 180 11.25 17.29 14.60
C ASP A 180 11.01 17.38 13.08
N GLU A 181 10.35 16.40 12.49
CA GLU A 181 9.90 16.45 11.11
C GLU A 181 8.92 17.63 10.88
N ALA A 182 7.92 17.79 11.74
CA ALA A 182 6.98 18.91 11.67
C ALA A 182 7.70 20.27 11.76
N ARG A 183 8.70 20.42 12.62
CA ARG A 183 9.51 21.65 12.71
C ARG A 183 10.29 21.91 11.42
N SER A 184 10.87 20.86 10.82
CA SER A 184 11.58 20.97 9.54
C SER A 184 10.64 21.40 8.42
N ILE A 185 9.45 20.84 8.37
CA ILE A 185 8.40 21.21 7.40
C ILE A 185 7.95 22.66 7.64
N ALA A 186 7.72 23.07 8.87
CA ALA A 186 7.35 24.44 9.20
C ALA A 186 8.40 25.47 8.75
N SER A 187 9.70 25.14 8.87
CA SER A 187 10.78 25.99 8.37
C SER A 187 10.71 26.15 6.85
N LYS A 188 10.48 25.07 6.11
CA LYS A 188 10.32 25.12 4.64
C LYS A 188 9.08 25.92 4.21
N ILE A 189 7.98 25.78 4.95
CA ILE A 189 6.78 26.59 4.71
C ILE A 189 7.11 28.08 4.88
N ALA A 190 7.85 28.45 5.90
CA ALA A 190 8.24 29.83 6.14
C ALA A 190 9.15 30.39 5.03
N GLU A 191 10.11 29.58 4.54
CA GLU A 191 10.97 29.93 3.41
C GLU A 191 10.14 30.15 2.13
N PHE A 192 9.22 29.23 1.80
CA PHE A 192 8.36 29.39 0.63
C PHE A 192 7.39 30.58 0.76
N LYS A 193 6.85 30.86 1.95
CA LYS A 193 6.03 32.05 2.19
C LYS A 193 6.83 33.34 1.97
N SER A 194 8.08 33.40 2.44
CA SER A 194 8.95 34.55 2.16
C SER A 194 9.22 34.74 0.66
N SER A 195 9.50 33.64 -0.06
CA SER A 195 9.67 33.68 -1.53
C SER A 195 8.38 34.08 -2.26
N LEU A 196 7.22 33.69 -1.76
CA LEU A 196 5.92 34.11 -2.32
C LEU A 196 5.69 35.60 -2.12
N ASP A 197 6.07 36.16 -0.97
CA ASP A 197 5.97 37.59 -0.69
C ASP A 197 6.87 38.40 -1.62
N GLU A 198 8.10 37.96 -1.89
CA GLU A 198 9.00 38.60 -2.86
C GLU A 198 8.39 38.58 -4.27
N LEU A 199 7.83 37.44 -4.71
CA LEU A 199 7.15 37.33 -6.02
C LEU A 199 5.89 38.20 -6.09
N ASN A 200 5.18 38.41 -5.00
CA ASN A 200 4.03 39.30 -4.93
C ASN A 200 4.47 40.75 -5.07
N GLU A 201 5.57 41.18 -4.46
CA GLU A 201 6.13 42.52 -4.63
C GLU A 201 6.56 42.76 -6.09
N ASP A 202 7.25 41.78 -6.71
CA ASP A 202 7.67 41.85 -8.11
C ASP A 202 6.43 41.92 -9.05
N ALA A 203 5.41 41.12 -8.80
CA ALA A 203 4.18 41.12 -9.58
C ALA A 203 3.45 42.47 -9.46
N GLN A 204 3.44 43.05 -8.27
CA GLN A 204 2.87 44.37 -8.05
C GLN A 204 3.67 45.49 -8.75
N PHE A 205 5.01 45.40 -8.72
CA PHE A 205 5.88 46.29 -9.45
C PHE A 205 5.58 46.24 -10.97
N VAL A 206 5.51 45.06 -11.57
CA VAL A 206 5.19 44.89 -12.99
C VAL A 206 3.81 45.41 -13.32
N THR A 207 2.82 45.15 -12.47
CA THR A 207 1.47 45.69 -12.65
C THR A 207 1.48 47.25 -12.67
N ASN A 208 2.23 47.87 -11.74
CA ASN A 208 2.36 49.33 -11.71
C ASN A 208 3.10 49.88 -12.94
N GLU A 209 4.09 49.17 -13.49
CA GLU A 209 4.77 49.58 -14.73
C GLU A 209 3.82 49.45 -15.94
N ILE A 210 3.02 48.40 -16.04
CA ILE A 210 1.96 48.23 -17.04
C ILE A 210 0.93 49.39 -16.93
N GLU A 211 0.52 49.74 -15.71
CA GLU A 211 -0.37 50.89 -15.49
C GLU A 211 0.25 52.21 -15.90
N LYS A 212 1.56 52.43 -15.67
CA LYS A 212 2.24 53.64 -16.14
C LYS A 212 2.27 53.76 -17.66
N ILE A 213 2.57 52.65 -18.35
CA ILE A 213 2.51 52.60 -19.83
C ILE A 213 1.09 52.86 -20.29
N ASN A 214 0.10 52.22 -19.68
CA ASN A 214 -1.30 52.43 -19.96
C ASN A 214 -1.68 53.93 -19.82
N ASN A 215 -1.27 54.58 -18.72
CA ASN A 215 -1.52 55.98 -18.47
C ASN A 215 -0.80 56.91 -19.46
N LYS A 216 0.40 56.52 -19.96
CA LYS A 216 1.15 57.26 -20.98
C LYS A 216 0.34 57.41 -22.28
N TYR A 217 -0.32 56.35 -22.71
CA TYR A 217 -1.13 56.35 -23.94
C TYR A 217 -2.55 56.89 -23.75
N ILE A 218 -2.99 57.06 -22.49
CA ILE A 218 -4.31 57.61 -22.15
C ILE A 218 -4.34 59.15 -22.16
N THR A 219 -3.20 59.82 -21.94
CA THR A 219 -3.15 61.27 -21.75
C THR A 219 -3.38 62.07 -23.01
N ASP A 220 -3.26 61.46 -24.21
CA ASP A 220 -3.38 62.15 -25.50
C ASP A 220 -4.73 61.97 -26.23
N GLY A 221 -5.70 61.24 -25.67
CA GLY A 221 -6.96 60.91 -26.33
C GLY A 221 -8.25 61.27 -25.58
N ASN A 222 -9.38 61.34 -26.29
CA ASN A 222 -10.72 61.56 -25.77
C ASN A 222 -11.15 60.46 -24.76
N SER A 223 -12.04 60.84 -23.84
CA SER A 223 -12.42 59.98 -22.69
C SER A 223 -12.98 58.55 -23.00
N ASN A 224 -13.36 58.29 -24.27
CA ASN A 224 -13.81 56.96 -24.71
C ASN A 224 -12.64 56.00 -24.99
N ASP A 225 -11.44 56.52 -25.33
CA ASP A 225 -10.28 55.69 -25.67
C ASP A 225 -9.60 55.09 -24.42
N LYS A 226 -9.77 55.74 -23.25
CA LYS A 226 -9.18 55.29 -21.97
C LYS A 226 -9.64 53.90 -21.52
N SER A 227 -10.94 53.64 -21.62
CA SER A 227 -11.53 52.34 -21.26
C SER A 227 -11.10 51.24 -22.22
N PHE A 228 -10.88 51.59 -23.48
CA PHE A 228 -10.58 50.68 -24.55
C PHE A 228 -9.15 50.11 -24.51
N ILE A 229 -8.14 50.97 -24.28
CA ILE A 229 -6.72 50.53 -24.20
C ILE A 229 -6.52 49.61 -22.98
N ALA A 230 -7.11 49.97 -21.83
CA ALA A 230 -7.06 49.12 -20.65
C ALA A 230 -7.67 47.74 -20.91
N GLN A 231 -8.76 47.66 -21.64
CA GLN A 231 -9.45 46.42 -22.00
C GLN A 231 -8.63 45.56 -23.00
N VAL A 232 -7.92 46.20 -23.97
CA VAL A 232 -7.02 45.48 -24.90
C VAL A 232 -5.84 44.88 -24.18
N ILE A 233 -5.23 45.60 -23.22
CA ILE A 233 -4.13 45.08 -22.41
C ILE A 233 -4.58 43.91 -21.56
N ASP A 234 -5.76 44.02 -20.94
CA ASP A 234 -6.33 42.96 -20.11
C ASP A 234 -6.66 41.70 -20.94
N ALA A 235 -7.23 41.88 -22.13
CA ALA A 235 -7.52 40.79 -23.06
C ALA A 235 -6.25 40.07 -23.55
N ILE A 236 -5.17 40.79 -23.91
CA ILE A 236 -3.89 40.21 -24.35
C ILE A 236 -3.21 39.46 -23.19
N SER A 237 -3.21 40.02 -21.99
CA SER A 237 -2.65 39.40 -20.80
C SER A 237 -3.38 38.09 -20.49
N THR A 238 -4.71 38.11 -20.52
CA THR A 238 -5.57 36.95 -20.26
C THR A 238 -5.34 35.85 -21.32
N GLU A 239 -5.25 36.23 -22.61
CA GLU A 239 -5.01 35.27 -23.69
C GLU A 239 -3.64 34.60 -23.56
N ASN A 240 -2.58 35.35 -23.24
CA ASN A 240 -1.23 34.78 -23.06
C ASN A 240 -1.14 33.85 -21.84
N VAL A 241 -1.74 34.24 -20.71
CA VAL A 241 -1.79 33.39 -19.52
C VAL A 241 -2.57 32.10 -19.80
N SER A 242 -3.73 32.22 -20.46
CA SER A 242 -4.55 31.07 -20.83
C SER A 242 -3.80 30.11 -21.76
N LYS A 243 -3.08 30.61 -22.78
CA LYS A 243 -2.26 29.80 -23.69
C LYS A 243 -1.13 29.07 -22.95
N ASN A 244 -0.43 29.74 -22.03
CA ASN A 244 0.64 29.13 -21.24
C ASN A 244 0.12 28.04 -20.32
N ILE A 245 -1.03 28.24 -19.69
CA ILE A 245 -1.68 27.21 -18.87
C ILE A 245 -2.11 26.03 -19.75
N GLN A 246 -2.68 26.29 -20.94
CA GLN A 246 -3.07 25.22 -21.86
C GLN A 246 -1.88 24.36 -22.28
N LEU A 247 -0.74 24.97 -22.59
CA LEU A 247 0.50 24.22 -22.89
C LEU A 247 0.95 23.32 -21.73
N LYS A 248 0.73 23.74 -20.48
CA LYS A 248 1.02 22.90 -19.31
C LYS A 248 0.04 21.75 -19.18
N ILE A 249 -1.25 21.98 -19.42
CA ILE A 249 -2.26 20.92 -19.46
C ILE A 249 -1.86 19.88 -20.51
N ASP A 250 -1.57 20.31 -21.73
CA ASP A 250 -1.18 19.43 -22.84
C ASP A 250 0.05 18.59 -22.50
N ASN A 251 1.06 19.18 -21.85
CA ASN A 251 2.26 18.47 -21.40
C ASN A 251 1.95 17.39 -20.33
N GLU A 252 1.12 17.70 -19.34
CA GLU A 252 0.71 16.71 -18.33
C GLU A 252 -0.19 15.62 -18.94
N GLU A 253 -1.06 15.95 -19.88
CA GLU A 253 -1.88 14.95 -20.61
C GLU A 253 -1.02 14.00 -21.45
N VAL A 254 0.01 14.51 -22.12
CA VAL A 254 1.01 13.67 -22.84
C VAL A 254 1.71 12.75 -21.86
N LYS A 255 2.06 13.23 -20.69
CA LYS A 255 2.69 12.41 -19.63
C LYS A 255 1.74 11.32 -19.12
N ILE A 256 0.49 11.66 -18.84
CA ILE A 256 -0.57 10.70 -18.47
C ILE A 256 -0.74 9.63 -19.55
N SER A 257 -0.74 10.01 -20.81
CA SER A 257 -0.86 9.09 -21.94
C SER A 257 0.32 8.12 -22.01
N LYS A 258 1.57 8.61 -21.90
CA LYS A 258 2.78 7.79 -21.87
C LYS A 258 2.77 6.79 -20.71
N VAL A 259 2.50 7.28 -19.50
CA VAL A 259 2.42 6.43 -18.30
C VAL A 259 1.31 5.39 -18.43
N SER A 260 0.15 5.77 -18.98
CA SER A 260 -0.95 4.82 -19.21
C SER A 260 -0.59 3.72 -20.20
N SER A 261 0.19 4.04 -21.23
CA SER A 261 0.72 3.05 -22.18
C SER A 261 1.71 2.10 -21.51
N SER A 262 2.63 2.62 -20.68
CA SER A 262 3.57 1.79 -19.92
C SER A 262 2.85 0.84 -18.96
N ILE A 263 1.82 1.32 -18.25
CA ILE A 263 0.98 0.47 -17.38
C ILE A 263 0.29 -0.64 -18.20
N ALA A 264 -0.20 -0.32 -19.40
CA ALA A 264 -0.86 -1.30 -20.25
C ALA A 264 0.10 -2.40 -20.74
N GLU A 265 1.34 -2.03 -21.07
CA GLU A 265 2.40 -2.97 -21.44
C GLU A 265 2.80 -3.86 -20.26
N LEU A 266 3.04 -3.28 -19.10
CA LEU A 266 3.37 -4.02 -17.88
C LEU A 266 2.25 -5.02 -17.50
N LYS A 267 0.99 -4.62 -17.59
CA LYS A 267 -0.15 -5.52 -17.37
C LYS A 267 -0.22 -6.64 -18.39
N LYS A 268 0.20 -6.39 -19.63
CA LYS A 268 0.28 -7.42 -20.68
C LYS A 268 1.42 -8.40 -20.38
N ASP A 269 2.55 -7.93 -19.92
CA ASP A 269 3.69 -8.77 -19.56
C ASP A 269 3.40 -9.57 -18.29
N GLN A 270 2.76 -8.97 -17.29
CA GLN A 270 2.27 -9.67 -16.10
C GLN A 270 1.37 -10.87 -16.44
N LYS A 271 0.49 -10.73 -17.45
CA LYS A 271 -0.37 -11.82 -17.94
C LYS A 271 0.40 -12.91 -18.67
N LYS A 272 1.56 -12.62 -19.24
CA LYS A 272 2.40 -13.61 -19.94
C LYS A 272 3.24 -14.46 -18.99
N LEU A 273 3.45 -14.00 -17.73
CA LEU A 273 4.24 -14.73 -16.74
C LEU A 273 3.73 -16.14 -16.47
N LEU A 274 2.41 -16.33 -16.55
CA LEU A 274 1.77 -17.64 -16.42
C LEU A 274 0.78 -17.83 -17.57
N SER A 275 1.10 -18.73 -18.50
CA SER A 275 0.22 -19.08 -19.60
C SER A 275 -1.02 -19.82 -19.13
N THR A 276 -2.09 -19.79 -19.92
CA THR A 276 -3.32 -20.54 -19.63
C THR A 276 -3.04 -22.02 -19.46
N LYS A 277 -2.17 -22.59 -20.30
CA LYS A 277 -1.78 -24.00 -20.23
C LYS A 277 -1.09 -24.35 -18.90
N GLU A 278 -0.09 -23.56 -18.49
CA GLU A 278 0.59 -23.74 -17.19
C GLU A 278 -0.40 -23.64 -16.02
N LYS A 279 -1.34 -22.69 -16.09
CA LYS A 279 -2.38 -22.54 -15.07
C LYS A 279 -3.30 -23.76 -15.00
N ASP A 280 -3.70 -24.33 -16.13
CA ASP A 280 -4.55 -25.53 -16.20
C ASP A 280 -3.79 -26.77 -15.71
N GLU A 281 -2.49 -26.86 -15.98
CA GLU A 281 -1.62 -27.90 -15.43
C GLU A 281 -1.51 -27.81 -13.90
N LEU A 282 -1.32 -26.59 -13.34
CA LEU A 282 -1.32 -26.35 -11.91
C LEU A 282 -2.65 -26.71 -11.26
N ASN A 283 -3.76 -26.29 -11.87
CA ASN A 283 -5.11 -26.65 -11.40
C ASN A 283 -5.33 -28.17 -11.39
N SER A 284 -4.97 -28.84 -12.46
CA SER A 284 -5.12 -30.30 -12.57
C SER A 284 -4.25 -31.03 -11.55
N SER A 285 -3.01 -30.59 -11.36
CA SER A 285 -2.10 -31.12 -10.35
C SER A 285 -2.65 -30.93 -8.94
N PHE A 286 -3.15 -29.75 -8.61
CA PHE A 286 -3.74 -29.49 -7.30
C PHE A 286 -4.99 -30.34 -7.06
N MET A 287 -5.90 -30.40 -8.04
CA MET A 287 -7.13 -31.20 -7.93
C MET A 287 -6.85 -32.70 -7.78
N PHE A 288 -5.85 -33.22 -8.48
CA PHE A 288 -5.42 -34.62 -8.32
C PHE A 288 -4.97 -34.92 -6.89
N LYS A 289 -4.12 -34.04 -6.31
CA LYS A 289 -3.66 -34.13 -4.92
C LYS A 289 -4.83 -34.03 -3.93
N LEU A 290 -5.73 -33.06 -4.15
CA LEU A 290 -6.87 -32.83 -3.26
C LEU A 290 -7.83 -34.03 -3.25
N LEU A 291 -8.18 -34.57 -4.42
CA LEU A 291 -9.03 -35.76 -4.52
C LEU A 291 -8.42 -36.97 -3.82
N GLY A 292 -7.11 -37.22 -4.04
CA GLY A 292 -6.41 -38.32 -3.38
C GLY A 292 -6.39 -38.19 -1.87
N ASN A 293 -6.10 -36.98 -1.33
CA ASN A 293 -6.08 -36.75 0.11
C ASN A 293 -7.49 -36.80 0.74
N ILE A 294 -8.53 -36.34 0.03
CA ILE A 294 -9.93 -36.45 0.50
C ILE A 294 -10.37 -37.92 0.59
N GLU A 295 -10.06 -38.71 -0.41
CA GLU A 295 -10.37 -40.14 -0.42
C GLU A 295 -9.63 -40.86 0.72
N ALA A 296 -8.33 -40.63 0.86
CA ALA A 296 -7.49 -41.24 1.88
C ALA A 296 -7.90 -40.90 3.32
N LEU A 297 -8.36 -39.67 3.54
CA LEU A 297 -8.87 -39.20 4.85
C LEU A 297 -10.36 -39.54 5.06
N GLY A 298 -11.02 -40.17 4.09
CA GLY A 298 -12.42 -40.57 4.19
C GLY A 298 -13.38 -39.38 4.34
N SER A 299 -13.21 -38.32 3.52
CA SER A 299 -14.02 -37.11 3.51
C SER A 299 -14.83 -36.94 2.22
N SER A 300 -15.39 -38.06 1.74
CA SER A 300 -16.10 -38.13 0.44
C SER A 300 -17.40 -37.31 0.37
N GLY A 301 -17.98 -36.90 1.51
CA GLY A 301 -19.19 -36.05 1.54
C GLY A 301 -18.93 -34.59 1.25
N ILE A 302 -17.67 -34.14 1.03
CA ILE A 302 -17.34 -32.77 0.71
C ILE A 302 -17.62 -32.50 -0.77
N ASN A 303 -18.34 -31.40 -1.03
CA ASN A 303 -18.65 -30.99 -2.40
C ASN A 303 -17.48 -30.19 -3.00
N LEU A 304 -16.83 -30.78 -4.01
CA LEU A 304 -15.70 -30.18 -4.73
C LEU A 304 -16.08 -29.55 -6.06
N SER A 305 -17.36 -29.53 -6.45
CA SER A 305 -17.79 -29.07 -7.77
C SER A 305 -17.39 -27.63 -8.11
N LYS A 306 -17.18 -26.79 -7.08
CA LYS A 306 -16.77 -25.39 -7.20
C LYS A 306 -15.29 -25.13 -6.91
N VAL A 307 -14.54 -26.16 -6.55
CA VAL A 307 -13.11 -26.06 -6.25
C VAL A 307 -12.32 -26.35 -7.53
N LYS A 308 -11.51 -25.41 -7.98
CA LYS A 308 -10.66 -25.56 -9.19
C LYS A 308 -9.19 -25.28 -8.88
N SER A 309 -8.93 -24.50 -7.85
CA SER A 309 -7.60 -24.01 -7.52
C SER A 309 -7.43 -23.90 -5.99
N PRO A 310 -6.19 -23.76 -5.47
CA PRO A 310 -5.96 -23.57 -4.04
C PRO A 310 -6.68 -22.35 -3.45
N THR A 311 -7.03 -21.34 -4.24
CA THR A 311 -7.73 -20.14 -3.76
C THR A 311 -9.22 -20.37 -3.48
N ASP A 312 -9.79 -21.50 -3.91
CA ASP A 312 -11.22 -21.80 -3.78
C ASP A 312 -11.56 -22.50 -2.44
N TYR A 313 -10.70 -22.36 -1.42
CA TYR A 313 -10.82 -23.02 -0.12
C TYR A 313 -12.17 -22.77 0.58
N LYS A 314 -12.79 -21.61 0.35
CA LYS A 314 -14.12 -21.29 0.91
C LYS A 314 -15.25 -22.13 0.34
N GLN A 315 -14.99 -22.85 -0.75
CA GLN A 315 -15.95 -23.74 -1.41
C GLN A 315 -15.86 -25.20 -0.92
N LEU A 316 -14.93 -25.48 0.01
CA LEU A 316 -14.80 -26.78 0.70
C LEU A 316 -15.89 -26.92 1.77
N LEU A 317 -17.14 -27.02 1.33
CA LEU A 317 -18.31 -27.06 2.20
C LEU A 317 -18.98 -28.45 2.10
N GLY A 318 -19.53 -28.91 3.23
CA GLY A 318 -20.33 -30.14 3.28
C GLY A 318 -19.75 -31.16 4.28
N GLY A 319 -20.50 -32.25 4.48
CA GLY A 319 -20.16 -33.26 5.47
C GLY A 319 -20.52 -32.86 6.92
N GLY A 320 -20.43 -33.81 7.85
CA GLY A 320 -20.50 -33.54 9.29
C GLY A 320 -19.22 -32.85 9.80
N ALA A 321 -19.24 -32.32 11.03
CA ALA A 321 -18.14 -31.55 11.59
C ALA A 321 -16.78 -32.27 11.53
N ALA A 322 -16.73 -33.57 11.88
CA ALA A 322 -15.51 -34.37 11.79
C ALA A 322 -15.07 -34.62 10.34
N GLU A 323 -15.99 -34.72 9.41
CA GLU A 323 -15.68 -34.90 7.99
C GLU A 323 -15.17 -33.60 7.38
N ALA A 324 -15.77 -32.46 7.73
CA ALA A 324 -15.30 -31.14 7.32
C ALA A 324 -13.87 -30.88 7.82
N ALA A 325 -13.55 -31.22 9.08
CA ALA A 325 -12.20 -31.09 9.63
C ALA A 325 -11.17 -31.91 8.83
N ARG A 326 -11.50 -33.18 8.47
CA ARG A 326 -10.62 -33.99 7.62
C ARG A 326 -10.50 -33.45 6.20
N GLY A 327 -11.56 -32.86 5.64
CA GLY A 327 -11.50 -32.21 4.35
C GLY A 327 -10.62 -30.96 4.33
N LEU A 328 -10.65 -30.18 5.41
CA LEU A 328 -9.72 -29.04 5.57
C LEU A 328 -8.28 -29.53 5.69
N LEU A 329 -8.02 -30.61 6.44
CA LEU A 329 -6.71 -31.23 6.51
C LEU A 329 -6.25 -31.74 5.14
N ALA A 330 -7.12 -32.40 4.39
CA ALA A 330 -6.83 -32.80 3.01
C ALA A 330 -6.43 -31.64 2.12
N TYR A 331 -7.12 -30.52 2.23
CA TYR A 331 -6.78 -29.29 1.52
C TYR A 331 -5.39 -28.76 1.95
N GLN A 332 -5.12 -28.68 3.24
CA GLN A 332 -3.84 -28.17 3.76
C GLN A 332 -2.66 -29.03 3.30
N ILE A 333 -2.80 -30.38 3.34
CA ILE A 333 -1.80 -31.32 2.82
C ILE A 333 -1.63 -31.10 1.30
N SER A 334 -2.72 -30.91 0.56
CA SER A 334 -2.66 -30.69 -0.89
C SER A 334 -1.98 -29.38 -1.26
N VAL A 335 -2.21 -28.32 -0.49
CA VAL A 335 -1.48 -27.05 -0.61
C VAL A 335 0.01 -27.25 -0.34
N LEU A 336 0.37 -27.97 0.74
CA LEU A 336 1.75 -28.27 1.07
C LEU A 336 2.45 -29.05 -0.06
N GLN A 337 1.80 -30.10 -0.58
CA GLN A 337 2.29 -30.84 -1.74
C GLN A 337 2.42 -29.98 -3.00
N GLN A 338 1.54 -29.00 -3.17
CA GLN A 338 1.62 -28.05 -4.29
C GLN A 338 2.79 -27.11 -4.13
N ILE A 339 3.02 -26.57 -2.92
CA ILE A 339 4.20 -25.75 -2.57
C ILE A 339 5.50 -26.53 -2.86
N HIS A 340 5.58 -27.77 -2.43
CA HIS A 340 6.71 -28.65 -2.68
C HIS A 340 6.96 -28.86 -4.20
N SER A 341 5.90 -29.06 -4.97
CA SER A 341 5.99 -29.27 -6.42
C SER A 341 6.39 -27.97 -7.15
N ALA A 342 5.94 -26.82 -6.68
CA ALA A 342 6.21 -25.52 -7.29
C ALA A 342 7.66 -25.06 -7.08
N LYS A 343 8.33 -25.49 -6.00
CA LYS A 343 9.72 -25.12 -5.64
C LYS A 343 9.96 -23.60 -5.59
N THR A 344 8.93 -22.84 -5.25
CA THR A 344 8.98 -21.37 -5.25
C THR A 344 9.62 -20.78 -4.00
N CYS A 345 9.74 -21.56 -2.93
CA CYS A 345 10.27 -21.10 -1.64
C CYS A 345 10.97 -22.21 -0.88
N ILE A 346 11.62 -21.83 0.21
CA ILE A 346 12.16 -22.77 1.21
C ILE A 346 11.00 -23.55 1.81
N VAL A 347 11.22 -24.85 2.00
CA VAL A 347 10.26 -25.79 2.60
C VAL A 347 10.00 -25.41 4.07
N PRO A 348 8.82 -24.92 4.43
CA PRO A 348 8.50 -24.58 5.82
C PRO A 348 8.16 -25.84 6.63
N PRO A 349 8.35 -25.83 7.96
CA PRO A 349 7.85 -26.91 8.81
C PRO A 349 6.32 -26.98 8.76
N PHE A 350 5.78 -28.20 8.74
CA PHE A 350 4.35 -28.43 8.83
C PHE A 350 3.94 -28.68 10.27
N VAL A 351 3.38 -27.68 10.90
CA VAL A 351 2.98 -27.71 12.31
C VAL A 351 1.49 -27.98 12.41
N ILE A 352 1.11 -29.00 13.18
CA ILE A 352 -0.27 -29.41 13.39
C ILE A 352 -0.54 -29.47 14.89
N ASP A 353 -1.48 -28.68 15.36
CA ASP A 353 -1.98 -28.71 16.72
C ASP A 353 -3.30 -29.48 16.80
N THR A 354 -3.35 -30.44 17.68
CA THR A 354 -4.51 -31.27 18.01
C THR A 354 -5.16 -31.90 16.75
N PRO A 355 -4.50 -32.88 16.09
CA PRO A 355 -5.01 -33.53 14.89
C PRO A 355 -6.29 -34.37 15.11
N ASN A 356 -6.63 -34.67 16.36
CA ASN A 356 -7.88 -35.38 16.73
C ASN A 356 -9.03 -34.40 17.06
N GLN A 357 -9.28 -33.44 16.18
CA GLN A 357 -10.39 -32.51 16.32
C GLN A 357 -11.76 -33.20 16.15
N GLN A 358 -12.77 -32.73 16.90
CA GLN A 358 -14.15 -33.23 16.87
C GLN A 358 -14.30 -34.69 17.32
N GLU A 359 -13.42 -35.15 18.26
CA GLU A 359 -13.50 -36.49 18.87
C GLU A 359 -13.70 -37.62 17.83
N GLN A 360 -12.84 -37.66 16.84
CA GLN A 360 -12.92 -38.69 15.81
C GLN A 360 -12.79 -40.10 16.40
N ALA A 361 -13.57 -41.03 15.85
CA ALA A 361 -13.43 -42.45 16.26
C ALA A 361 -11.98 -42.92 16.11
N GLY A 362 -11.51 -43.75 17.03
CA GLY A 362 -10.10 -44.16 17.14
C GLY A 362 -9.48 -44.63 15.80
N HIS A 363 -10.21 -45.46 15.03
CA HIS A 363 -9.77 -45.89 13.70
C HIS A 363 -9.61 -44.78 12.67
N ARG A 364 -10.38 -43.69 12.80
CA ARG A 364 -10.28 -42.52 11.93
C ARG A 364 -9.06 -41.68 12.30
N TYR A 365 -8.76 -41.55 13.59
CA TYR A 365 -7.58 -40.84 14.02
C TYR A 365 -6.30 -41.56 13.58
N GLU A 366 -6.26 -42.88 13.66
CA GLU A 366 -5.15 -43.69 13.12
C GLU A 366 -4.98 -43.47 11.61
N THR A 367 -6.08 -43.38 10.85
CA THR A 367 -6.06 -43.04 9.41
C THR A 367 -5.47 -41.65 9.15
N VAL A 368 -5.82 -40.66 9.95
CA VAL A 368 -5.26 -39.29 9.84
C VAL A 368 -3.75 -39.29 10.06
N ILE A 369 -3.26 -39.99 11.09
CA ILE A 369 -1.82 -40.07 11.38
C ILE A 369 -1.06 -40.79 10.26
N LYS A 370 -1.57 -41.91 9.78
CA LYS A 370 -0.97 -42.65 8.65
C LYS A 370 -0.92 -41.81 7.37
N GLU A 371 -1.99 -41.07 7.09
CA GLU A 371 -2.05 -40.22 5.91
C GLU A 371 -1.09 -39.02 6.00
N LEU A 372 -0.92 -38.42 7.18
CA LEU A 372 0.09 -37.40 7.41
C LEU A 372 1.50 -37.91 7.11
N MET A 373 1.84 -39.10 7.61
CA MET A 373 3.16 -39.74 7.37
C MET A 373 3.37 -40.05 5.88
N ARG A 374 2.32 -40.47 5.17
CA ARG A 374 2.40 -40.87 3.76
C ARG A 374 2.41 -39.67 2.78
N SER A 375 1.61 -38.65 3.05
CA SER A 375 1.29 -37.63 2.08
C SER A 375 2.11 -36.34 2.26
N VAL A 376 2.70 -36.11 3.43
CA VAL A 376 3.65 -34.99 3.61
C VAL A 376 4.99 -35.41 2.98
N PRO A 377 5.59 -34.58 2.11
CA PRO A 377 6.87 -34.87 1.49
C PRO A 377 7.98 -35.12 2.53
N HIS A 378 8.87 -36.07 2.27
CA HIS A 378 9.90 -36.54 3.23
C HIS A 378 10.93 -35.50 3.65
N ASP A 379 11.11 -34.46 2.89
CA ASP A 379 11.99 -33.32 3.17
C ASP A 379 11.34 -32.26 4.06
N TYR A 380 10.07 -32.46 4.44
CA TYR A 380 9.38 -31.54 5.36
C TYR A 380 9.55 -31.99 6.81
N GLN A 381 9.85 -31.05 7.70
CA GLN A 381 9.73 -31.25 9.13
C GLN A 381 8.24 -31.23 9.51
N ILE A 382 7.76 -32.31 10.16
CA ILE A 382 6.43 -32.34 10.76
C ILE A 382 6.57 -32.10 12.26
N ILE A 383 5.86 -31.13 12.79
CA ILE A 383 5.72 -30.86 14.22
C ILE A 383 4.28 -31.20 14.61
N LEU A 384 4.07 -32.25 15.35
CA LEU A 384 2.76 -32.73 15.75
C LEU A 384 2.55 -32.52 17.23
N CYS A 385 1.63 -31.64 17.62
CA CYS A 385 1.22 -31.43 19.00
C CYS A 385 -0.05 -32.24 19.27
N ALA A 386 0.02 -33.24 20.12
CA ALA A 386 -1.11 -34.14 20.39
C ALA A 386 -1.09 -34.66 21.80
N MET A 387 -2.27 -35.04 22.32
CA MET A 387 -2.37 -35.83 23.54
C MET A 387 -1.95 -37.27 23.28
N GLU A 388 -1.44 -37.93 24.31
CA GLU A 388 -1.03 -39.35 24.25
C GLU A 388 -2.18 -40.22 23.74
N ASN A 389 -1.91 -41.00 22.70
CA ASN A 389 -2.88 -41.92 22.10
C ASN A 389 -2.16 -43.03 21.35
N ASP A 390 -2.74 -44.22 21.32
CA ASP A 390 -2.17 -45.40 20.64
C ASP A 390 -2.00 -45.18 19.13
N ALA A 391 -2.84 -44.36 18.50
CA ALA A 391 -2.73 -43.99 17.09
C ALA A 391 -1.39 -43.31 16.73
N LEU A 392 -0.70 -42.74 17.70
CA LEU A 392 0.58 -42.06 17.52
C LEU A 392 1.79 -43.03 17.56
N ASN A 393 1.60 -44.29 17.96
CA ASN A 393 2.68 -45.22 18.16
C ASN A 393 3.55 -45.44 16.91
N GLU A 394 2.96 -45.42 15.73
CA GLU A 394 3.69 -45.55 14.46
C GLU A 394 4.48 -44.24 14.16
N PHE A 395 3.88 -43.08 14.32
CA PHE A 395 4.56 -41.80 14.15
C PHE A 395 5.73 -41.62 15.12
N LYS A 396 5.58 -42.03 16.37
CA LYS A 396 6.63 -41.90 17.40
C LYS A 396 7.90 -42.70 17.12
N ARG A 397 7.86 -43.75 16.30
CA ARG A 397 9.03 -44.57 15.99
C ARG A 397 10.15 -43.80 15.32
N ASP A 398 9.75 -42.84 14.43
CA ASP A 398 10.67 -42.05 13.60
C ASP A 398 10.72 -40.58 14.05
N ALA A 399 10.05 -40.23 15.16
CA ALA A 399 9.94 -38.89 15.65
C ALA A 399 10.78 -38.63 16.90
N ASN A 400 11.28 -37.41 17.07
CA ASN A 400 11.77 -36.91 18.34
C ASN A 400 10.60 -36.57 19.26
N VAL A 401 10.36 -37.36 20.28
CA VAL A 401 9.21 -37.21 21.17
C VAL A 401 9.55 -36.34 22.36
N ILE A 402 8.87 -35.19 22.46
CA ILE A 402 8.96 -34.26 23.59
C ILE A 402 7.70 -34.44 24.45
N VAL A 403 7.87 -34.92 25.67
CA VAL A 403 6.74 -35.07 26.61
C VAL A 403 6.70 -33.89 27.54
N LEU A 404 5.56 -33.15 27.52
CA LEU A 404 5.32 -32.00 28.39
C LEU A 404 4.71 -32.50 29.71
N ASN A 405 5.53 -32.57 30.75
CA ASN A 405 5.13 -33.08 32.09
C ASN A 405 4.69 -31.95 33.04
N THR A 406 4.68 -30.72 32.59
CA THR A 406 4.38 -29.53 33.38
C THR A 406 3.30 -28.66 32.72
N ASN A 407 2.52 -27.99 33.55
CA ASN A 407 1.45 -27.08 33.07
C ASN A 407 1.98 -25.79 32.43
N ARG A 408 3.30 -25.61 32.35
CA ARG A 408 3.94 -24.40 31.76
C ARG A 408 5.13 -24.82 30.89
N LEU A 409 5.23 -24.21 29.72
CA LEU A 409 6.33 -24.41 28.76
C LEU A 409 7.66 -23.82 29.26
N LEU A 410 7.60 -22.69 29.96
CA LEU A 410 8.77 -22.00 30.50
C LEU A 410 9.05 -22.52 31.93
N ILE A 411 10.14 -23.25 32.08
CA ILE A 411 10.60 -23.77 33.36
C ILE A 411 11.75 -22.89 33.85
N ALA A 412 11.51 -22.12 34.93
CA ALA A 412 12.50 -21.18 35.48
C ALA A 412 13.87 -21.81 35.76
N SER A 413 13.90 -23.06 36.22
CA SER A 413 15.16 -23.78 36.50
C SER A 413 15.98 -24.13 35.24
N GLN A 414 15.39 -24.10 34.05
CA GLN A 414 16.08 -24.37 32.79
C GLN A 414 16.48 -23.07 32.06
N TYR A 415 16.00 -21.92 32.53
CA TYR A 415 16.26 -20.64 31.89
C TYR A 415 17.75 -20.35 31.75
N ASP A 416 18.52 -20.50 32.82
CA ASP A 416 19.93 -20.18 32.81
C ASP A 416 20.76 -21.09 31.92
N SER A 417 20.39 -22.39 31.80
CA SER A 417 21.04 -23.33 30.91
C SER A 417 20.76 -23.09 29.43
N LEU A 418 19.55 -22.66 29.09
CA LEU A 418 19.10 -22.41 27.71
C LEU A 418 19.41 -20.99 27.23
N ARG A 419 19.67 -20.06 28.15
CA ARG A 419 19.92 -18.65 27.84
C ARG A 419 21.11 -18.44 26.89
N ALA A 420 22.16 -19.19 27.03
CA ALA A 420 23.35 -19.07 26.18
C ALA A 420 23.05 -19.54 24.74
N GLU A 421 22.30 -20.63 24.60
CA GLU A 421 21.88 -21.18 23.32
C GLU A 421 20.91 -20.22 22.62
N TYR A 422 19.91 -19.69 23.33
CA TYR A 422 18.98 -18.69 22.82
C TYR A 422 19.69 -17.44 22.31
N LYS A 423 20.65 -16.90 23.07
CA LYS A 423 21.45 -15.74 22.65
C LYS A 423 22.29 -16.03 21.41
N SER A 424 22.83 -17.25 21.27
CA SER A 424 23.56 -17.66 20.08
C SER A 424 22.66 -17.71 18.84
N ILE A 425 21.46 -18.26 18.97
CA ILE A 425 20.46 -18.29 17.88
C ILE A 425 20.02 -16.87 17.51
N GLN A 426 19.74 -16.03 18.51
CA GLN A 426 19.37 -14.64 18.30
C GLN A 426 20.46 -13.84 17.57
N ALA A 427 21.73 -14.06 17.92
CA ALA A 427 22.86 -13.43 17.25
C ALA A 427 22.99 -13.92 15.78
N MET A 428 22.70 -15.18 15.50
CA MET A 428 22.70 -15.73 14.13
C MET A 428 21.57 -15.14 13.26
N VAL A 429 20.41 -14.89 13.84
CA VAL A 429 19.24 -14.33 13.14
C VAL A 429 19.35 -12.81 13.01
N GLY A 430 19.82 -12.11 14.05
CA GLY A 430 19.96 -10.64 14.08
C GLY A 430 21.21 -10.10 13.38
N GLY A 431 22.23 -10.90 13.16
CA GLY A 431 23.52 -10.47 12.60
C GLY A 431 23.55 -10.22 11.07
N LYS A 432 22.43 -10.24 10.37
CA LYS A 432 22.36 -9.97 8.92
C LYS A 432 21.80 -8.60 8.52
N ASN A 433 21.44 -7.75 9.48
CA ASN A 433 20.81 -6.45 9.18
C ASN A 433 21.73 -5.22 9.43
N GLU A 434 23.06 -5.37 9.59
CA GLU A 434 23.97 -4.22 9.75
C GLU A 434 24.96 -4.02 8.59
N GLU A 435 24.69 -4.54 7.40
CA GLU A 435 25.44 -4.15 6.20
C GLU A 435 24.47 -4.02 5.02
N HIS A 436 23.77 -2.83 4.95
CA HIS A 436 23.49 -2.18 3.68
C HIS A 436 22.94 -0.78 3.93
#